data_ae3a75bcbb54e6d4c242b32d09bf628c
#
_entry.id   ae3a75bcbb54e6d4c242b32d09bf628c
#
_cell.length_a   1.000
_cell.length_b   1.000
_cell.length_c   1.000
_cell.angle_alpha   90.00
_cell.angle_beta   90.00
_cell.angle_gamma   90.00
#
_symmetry.space_group_name_H-M   'P 1'
#
loop_
_entity.id
_entity.type
_entity.pdbx_description
1 polymer ?
#
loop_
_entity_poly.entity_id
_entity_poly.type
_entity_poly.pdbx_seq_one_letter_code
_entity_poly.pdbx_strand_id
1 'polypeptide(L)'
;VSDQARIDEANNTPPAVTEKHYGLFLGWIEDRTGLISRLNAVAGHRVPRRSRWAFVFGSATLFAFILQVVTGITLAMFFEPSSATAYQSLQRISTPGTAEAVVRGLHYFGASLMVVMMGIHLIRVYLTAAYKYPREMQWISGVVMLFLVLAMAFTGQTLRWDQTAVWSVVVGAEQASRFPWLGPILARFLMAGDTLNAATLSRLYALHTYWFPALLFGLIGLHVFLVLRNGISEPPVPGRRVDPRTYKQQYQARVRRDGVPFWPDAAWRDTVFGSALILLTVFLAWKFGAPALSKPPDPSLINADPKPDWYLIWYFSILALWPYGITNLMIILAPLLAIAGLILLPLVSNKGERAPSRRPWAIGIVIVAIGMIFSLTLLGYREPWLPRFAAPPLTAQQVNSTVPSVVRGAALFHDQSCILCHRIDGQGGIRGPNLSEIGERLTRDQLSWRIQNGAASMPPYAGVLTTDQLRDLVNFLETRH
;
A
#
# COMPACT_ATOMS: atom_id res chain seq x y z
N VAL A 1 -49.93 -15.56 41.97
CA VAL A 1 -49.49 -14.52 41.00
C VAL A 1 -48.46 -13.56 41.61
N SER A 2 -47.90 -13.79 42.81
CA SER A 2 -47.04 -12.78 43.50
C SER A 2 -45.57 -13.11 43.61
N ASP A 3 -45.12 -14.33 43.43
CA ASP A 3 -43.69 -14.67 43.61
C ASP A 3 -42.87 -14.65 42.31
N GLN A 4 -43.49 -15.03 41.19
CA GLN A 4 -42.79 -15.04 39.88
C GLN A 4 -42.49 -13.60 39.40
N ALA A 5 -43.41 -12.65 39.62
CA ALA A 5 -43.23 -11.24 39.28
C ALA A 5 -42.10 -10.57 40.08
N ARG A 6 -41.90 -10.96 41.35
CA ARG A 6 -40.80 -10.43 42.21
C ARG A 6 -39.43 -11.01 41.80
N ILE A 7 -39.38 -12.26 41.28
CA ILE A 7 -38.14 -12.87 40.82
C ILE A 7 -37.71 -12.24 39.49
N ASP A 8 -38.65 -11.90 38.60
CA ASP A 8 -38.37 -11.25 37.33
C ASP A 8 -37.96 -9.77 37.49
N GLU A 9 -38.51 -9.06 38.49
CA GLU A 9 -38.08 -7.72 38.85
C GLU A 9 -36.69 -7.70 39.49
N ALA A 10 -36.33 -8.68 40.33
CA ALA A 10 -35.01 -8.80 40.95
C ALA A 10 -33.91 -9.16 39.92
N ASN A 11 -34.27 -9.86 38.85
CA ASN A 11 -33.34 -10.20 37.75
C ASN A 11 -33.16 -9.10 36.70
N ASN A 12 -34.01 -8.09 36.67
CA ASN A 12 -33.97 -6.97 35.73
C ASN A 12 -33.41 -5.66 36.32
N THR A 13 -33.05 -5.65 37.60
CA THR A 13 -32.30 -4.52 38.17
C THR A 13 -30.87 -4.59 37.56
N PRO A 14 -30.45 -3.60 36.76
CA PRO A 14 -29.07 -3.51 36.40
C PRO A 14 -28.23 -3.47 37.68
N PRO A 15 -27.07 -4.17 37.71
CA PRO A 15 -26.21 -4.17 38.89
C PRO A 15 -25.97 -2.72 39.27
N ALA A 16 -26.20 -2.40 40.56
CA ALA A 16 -26.00 -1.06 41.10
C ALA A 16 -24.66 -0.53 40.62
N VAL A 17 -24.69 0.50 39.79
CA VAL A 17 -23.49 1.22 39.35
C VAL A 17 -22.91 1.77 40.66
N THR A 18 -21.85 1.13 41.14
CA THR A 18 -21.07 1.69 42.25
C THR A 18 -20.71 3.11 41.81
N GLU A 19 -21.27 4.12 42.46
CA GLU A 19 -20.92 5.53 42.23
C GLU A 19 -19.41 5.67 42.44
N LYS A 20 -18.66 5.58 41.34
CA LYS A 20 -17.25 5.97 41.36
C LYS A 20 -17.26 7.50 41.50
N HIS A 21 -16.83 7.99 42.65
CA HIS A 21 -16.58 9.41 42.86
C HIS A 21 -15.46 9.85 41.92
N TYR A 22 -15.81 10.35 40.75
CA TYR A 22 -14.90 11.07 39.90
C TYR A 22 -14.62 12.45 40.50
N GLY A 23 -13.37 12.94 40.49
CA GLY A 23 -13.07 14.31 40.84
C GLY A 23 -13.92 15.30 40.01
N LEU A 24 -14.11 16.52 40.51
CA LEU A 24 -15.02 17.54 39.93
C LEU A 24 -14.96 17.64 38.40
N PHE A 25 -13.77 17.65 37.82
CA PHE A 25 -13.57 17.76 36.35
C PHE A 25 -14.02 16.50 35.59
N LEU A 26 -13.62 15.33 36.05
CA LEU A 26 -14.00 14.06 35.38
C LEU A 26 -15.49 13.77 35.57
N GLY A 27 -16.05 14.12 36.74
CA GLY A 27 -17.49 14.03 37.01
C GLY A 27 -18.28 14.95 36.08
N TRP A 28 -17.81 16.16 35.84
CA TRP A 28 -18.42 17.10 34.89
C TRP A 28 -18.42 16.59 33.45
N ILE A 29 -17.32 15.96 33.01
CA ILE A 29 -17.23 15.31 31.67
C ILE A 29 -18.20 14.14 31.59
N GLU A 30 -18.22 13.28 32.62
CA GLU A 30 -19.08 12.09 32.64
C GLU A 30 -20.55 12.45 32.56
N ASP A 31 -20.99 13.40 33.37
CA ASP A 31 -22.39 13.84 33.44
C ASP A 31 -22.91 14.36 32.07
N ARG A 32 -22.04 14.98 31.27
CA ARG A 32 -22.40 15.58 29.98
C ARG A 32 -22.20 14.66 28.77
N THR A 33 -21.31 13.71 28.87
CA THR A 33 -20.88 12.90 27.69
C THR A 33 -21.08 11.40 27.88
N GLY A 34 -21.15 10.90 29.13
CA GLY A 34 -21.10 9.48 29.42
C GLY A 34 -19.81 8.80 28.94
N LEU A 35 -18.75 9.58 28.66
CA LEU A 35 -17.52 9.09 28.03
C LEU A 35 -16.79 8.11 28.92
N ILE A 36 -16.63 8.41 30.19
CA ILE A 36 -15.89 7.57 31.14
C ILE A 36 -16.59 6.22 31.34
N SER A 37 -17.91 6.23 31.47
CA SER A 37 -18.72 5.00 31.57
C SER A 37 -18.56 4.14 30.30
N ARG A 38 -18.60 4.73 29.12
CA ARG A 38 -18.38 4.01 27.83
C ARG A 38 -16.96 3.45 27.73
N LEU A 39 -15.94 4.23 28.11
CA LEU A 39 -14.55 3.77 28.13
C LEU A 39 -14.37 2.63 29.14
N ASN A 40 -14.96 2.74 30.34
CA ASN A 40 -14.94 1.67 31.32
C ASN A 40 -15.67 0.41 30.84
N ALA A 41 -16.78 0.55 30.13
CA ALA A 41 -17.49 -0.59 29.54
C ALA A 41 -16.63 -1.31 28.48
N VAL A 42 -15.90 -0.55 27.63
CA VAL A 42 -14.94 -1.10 26.66
C VAL A 42 -13.75 -1.73 27.39
N ALA A 43 -13.18 -1.07 28.37
CA ALA A 43 -12.05 -1.58 29.16
C ALA A 43 -12.41 -2.86 29.94
N GLY A 44 -13.62 -2.90 30.51
CA GLY A 44 -14.11 -4.02 31.31
C GLY A 44 -14.70 -5.18 30.52
N HIS A 45 -14.83 -5.06 29.17
CA HIS A 45 -15.39 -6.15 28.41
C HIS A 45 -14.55 -7.44 28.54
N ARG A 46 -15.26 -8.59 28.63
CA ARG A 46 -14.59 -9.84 28.90
C ARG A 46 -14.00 -10.46 27.64
N VAL A 47 -12.74 -10.90 27.75
CA VAL A 47 -12.01 -11.59 26.69
C VAL A 47 -11.62 -13.00 27.15
N PRO A 48 -11.38 -13.96 26.23
CA PRO A 48 -10.95 -15.30 26.59
C PRO A 48 -9.63 -15.28 27.39
N ARG A 49 -9.62 -15.85 28.59
CA ARG A 49 -8.45 -15.87 29.50
C ARG A 49 -7.16 -16.42 28.88
N ARG A 50 -7.27 -17.31 27.88
CA ARG A 50 -6.12 -17.94 27.22
C ARG A 50 -5.58 -17.11 26.04
N SER A 51 -6.04 -15.89 25.83
CA SER A 51 -5.45 -14.95 24.86
C SER A 51 -4.07 -14.53 25.35
N ARG A 52 -3.03 -15.00 24.61
CA ARG A 52 -1.61 -14.79 24.95
C ARG A 52 -0.96 -13.87 23.89
N TRP A 53 0.36 -13.80 23.89
CA TRP A 53 1.17 -12.97 22.97
C TRP A 53 0.81 -13.09 21.48
N ALA A 54 0.30 -14.22 21.01
CA ALA A 54 -0.16 -14.35 19.63
C ALA A 54 -1.36 -13.45 19.27
N PHE A 55 -1.96 -12.74 20.23
CA PHE A 55 -3.12 -11.88 20.01
C PHE A 55 -2.78 -10.39 19.93
N VAL A 56 -1.53 -10.00 20.26
CA VAL A 56 -1.09 -8.59 20.28
C VAL A 56 -0.91 -7.96 18.89
N PHE A 57 -0.85 -8.78 17.82
CA PHE A 57 -0.51 -8.25 16.49
C PHE A 57 -1.55 -7.29 15.91
N GLY A 58 -2.83 -7.45 16.29
CA GLY A 58 -3.88 -6.51 15.87
C GLY A 58 -3.71 -5.14 16.53
N SER A 59 -3.51 -5.09 17.83
CA SER A 59 -3.20 -3.85 18.56
C SER A 59 -1.86 -3.26 18.15
N ALA A 60 -0.84 -4.08 17.88
CA ALA A 60 0.45 -3.62 17.35
C ALA A 60 0.31 -2.89 16.01
N THR A 61 -0.55 -3.38 15.11
CA THR A 61 -0.87 -2.68 13.86
C THR A 61 -1.54 -1.32 14.13
N LEU A 62 -2.42 -1.26 15.14
CA LEU A 62 -3.04 0.00 15.55
C LEU A 62 -2.03 0.98 16.14
N PHE A 63 -1.08 0.53 16.97
CA PHE A 63 0.03 1.37 17.46
C PHE A 63 0.87 1.92 16.29
N ALA A 64 1.20 1.08 15.32
CA ALA A 64 1.91 1.51 14.13
C ALA A 64 1.09 2.53 13.32
N PHE A 65 -0.22 2.35 13.18
CA PHE A 65 -1.11 3.30 12.51
C PHE A 65 -1.12 4.67 13.21
N ILE A 66 -1.25 4.69 14.54
CA ILE A 66 -1.21 5.94 15.32
C ILE A 66 0.13 6.65 15.12
N LEU A 67 1.24 5.92 15.12
CA LEU A 67 2.56 6.47 14.83
C LEU A 67 2.60 7.09 13.44
N GLN A 68 2.04 6.42 12.41
CA GLN A 68 1.97 6.96 11.05
C GLN A 68 1.16 8.25 10.98
N VAL A 69 0.02 8.31 11.67
CA VAL A 69 -0.82 9.52 11.71
C VAL A 69 -0.07 10.69 12.34
N VAL A 70 0.53 10.49 13.51
CA VAL A 70 1.25 11.55 14.23
C VAL A 70 2.43 12.05 13.41
N THR A 71 3.27 11.15 12.92
CA THR A 71 4.46 11.52 12.13
C THR A 71 4.08 12.08 10.77
N GLY A 72 3.01 11.59 10.14
CA GLY A 72 2.50 12.07 8.86
C GLY A 72 1.96 13.50 8.94
N ILE A 73 1.17 13.82 9.97
CA ILE A 73 0.69 15.18 10.24
C ILE A 73 1.88 16.12 10.47
N THR A 74 2.86 15.68 11.25
CA THR A 74 4.07 16.48 11.50
C THR A 74 4.84 16.74 10.21
N LEU A 75 5.05 15.73 9.35
CA LEU A 75 5.74 15.91 8.08
C LEU A 75 4.97 16.83 7.12
N ALA A 76 3.64 16.74 7.10
CA ALA A 76 2.79 17.59 6.27
C ALA A 76 2.92 19.09 6.59
N MET A 77 3.36 19.47 7.81
CA MET A 77 3.63 20.85 8.19
C MET A 77 4.89 21.43 7.53
N PHE A 78 5.81 20.58 7.10
CA PHE A 78 7.10 21.00 6.54
C PHE A 78 7.26 20.68 5.05
N PHE A 79 6.42 19.77 4.53
CA PHE A 79 6.47 19.34 3.14
C PHE A 79 5.68 20.28 2.22
N GLU A 80 6.31 20.68 1.11
CA GLU A 80 5.70 21.53 0.08
C GLU A 80 5.21 20.66 -1.10
N PRO A 81 3.89 20.39 -1.27
CA PRO A 81 3.39 19.47 -2.29
C PRO A 81 3.30 20.14 -3.69
N SER A 82 4.37 20.75 -4.13
CA SER A 82 4.53 21.36 -5.44
C SER A 82 5.63 20.65 -6.22
N SER A 83 5.40 20.35 -7.49
CA SER A 83 6.40 19.72 -8.34
C SER A 83 7.71 20.52 -8.46
N ALA A 84 7.66 21.85 -8.24
CA ALA A 84 8.83 22.72 -8.27
C ALA A 84 9.66 22.65 -6.98
N THR A 85 9.04 22.46 -5.82
CA THR A 85 9.70 22.59 -4.51
C THR A 85 9.68 21.33 -3.64
N ALA A 86 8.89 20.31 -4.02
CA ALA A 86 8.72 19.10 -3.21
C ALA A 86 10.05 18.40 -2.91
N TYR A 87 10.91 18.21 -3.92
CA TYR A 87 12.21 17.58 -3.75
C TYR A 87 13.09 18.35 -2.79
N GLN A 88 13.20 19.69 -2.96
CA GLN A 88 14.00 20.55 -2.09
C GLN A 88 13.43 20.61 -0.66
N SER A 89 12.10 20.67 -0.50
CA SER A 89 11.49 20.65 0.82
C SER A 89 11.80 19.34 1.55
N LEU A 90 11.77 18.21 0.84
CA LEU A 90 12.10 16.91 1.43
C LEU A 90 13.60 16.76 1.69
N GLN A 91 14.48 17.41 0.90
CA GLN A 91 15.91 17.50 1.23
C GLN A 91 16.12 18.23 2.56
N ARG A 92 15.44 19.39 2.79
CA ARG A 92 15.49 20.10 4.07
C ARG A 92 15.02 19.22 5.23
N ILE A 93 13.86 18.57 5.10
CA ILE A 93 13.33 17.62 6.09
C ILE A 93 14.32 16.46 6.36
N SER A 94 15.17 16.14 5.40
CA SER A 94 16.12 15.01 5.49
C SER A 94 17.50 15.40 5.98
N THR A 95 17.70 16.66 6.39
CA THR A 95 19.00 17.15 6.87
C THR A 95 19.42 16.40 8.13
N PRO A 96 20.56 15.68 8.13
CA PRO A 96 21.00 14.91 9.27
C PRO A 96 21.12 15.76 10.55
N GLY A 97 20.69 15.20 11.68
CA GLY A 97 20.77 15.86 13.00
C GLY A 97 19.56 16.77 13.32
N THR A 98 18.59 16.92 12.42
CA THR A 98 17.38 17.69 12.68
C THR A 98 16.25 16.81 13.25
N ALA A 99 15.30 17.42 13.95
CA ALA A 99 14.11 16.74 14.45
C ALA A 99 13.24 16.20 13.29
N GLU A 100 13.15 16.94 12.20
CA GLU A 100 12.40 16.59 11.00
C GLU A 100 12.96 15.32 10.36
N ALA A 101 14.29 15.15 10.33
CA ALA A 101 14.93 13.93 9.81
C ALA A 101 14.58 12.71 10.66
N VAL A 102 14.51 12.86 11.99
CA VAL A 102 14.07 11.81 12.89
C VAL A 102 12.59 11.49 12.66
N VAL A 103 11.72 12.48 12.53
CA VAL A 103 10.29 12.27 12.23
C VAL A 103 10.10 11.56 10.89
N ARG A 104 10.87 11.94 9.85
CA ARG A 104 10.86 11.24 8.57
C ARG A 104 11.31 9.79 8.72
N GLY A 105 12.36 9.54 9.53
CA GLY A 105 12.80 8.18 9.87
C GLY A 105 11.72 7.37 10.56
N LEU A 106 11.04 7.96 11.56
CA LEU A 106 9.91 7.32 12.27
C LEU A 106 8.76 6.97 11.31
N HIS A 107 8.44 7.87 10.38
CA HIS A 107 7.40 7.62 9.38
C HIS A 107 7.79 6.47 8.44
N TYR A 108 9.02 6.43 7.95
CA TYR A 108 9.53 5.39 7.06
C TYR A 108 9.57 4.00 7.74
N PHE A 109 10.22 3.90 8.92
CA PHE A 109 10.29 2.63 9.63
C PHE A 109 8.94 2.22 10.21
N GLY A 110 8.11 3.17 10.61
CA GLY A 110 6.75 2.93 11.07
C GLY A 110 5.84 2.37 9.97
N ALA A 111 5.99 2.83 8.70
CA ALA A 111 5.29 2.26 7.56
C ALA A 111 5.70 0.79 7.33
N SER A 112 7.01 0.50 7.37
CA SER A 112 7.53 -0.86 7.29
C SER A 112 7.01 -1.74 8.44
N LEU A 113 7.01 -1.23 9.66
CA LEU A 113 6.47 -1.90 10.84
C LEU A 113 4.98 -2.22 10.66
N MET A 114 4.19 -1.28 10.16
CA MET A 114 2.76 -1.47 9.92
C MET A 114 2.50 -2.60 8.92
N VAL A 115 3.23 -2.66 7.81
CA VAL A 115 3.12 -3.74 6.81
C VAL A 115 3.49 -5.10 7.42
N VAL A 116 4.58 -5.17 8.17
CA VAL A 116 5.02 -6.41 8.84
C VAL A 116 4.00 -6.89 9.88
N MET A 117 3.54 -6.01 10.76
CA MET A 117 2.59 -6.37 11.81
C MET A 117 1.24 -6.81 11.22
N MET A 118 0.78 -6.14 10.18
CA MET A 118 -0.44 -6.50 9.47
C MET A 118 -0.32 -7.85 8.78
N GLY A 119 0.83 -8.15 8.16
CA GLY A 119 1.12 -9.46 7.57
C GLY A 119 1.11 -10.58 8.62
N ILE A 120 1.77 -10.37 9.77
CA ILE A 120 1.78 -11.34 10.87
C ILE A 120 0.37 -11.51 11.46
N HIS A 121 -0.39 -10.42 11.61
CA HIS A 121 -1.79 -10.48 12.05
C HIS A 121 -2.66 -11.30 11.10
N LEU A 122 -2.55 -11.07 9.79
CA LEU A 122 -3.26 -11.82 8.75
C LEU A 122 -2.93 -13.32 8.81
N ILE A 123 -1.63 -13.66 8.85
CA ILE A 123 -1.15 -15.04 8.95
C ILE A 123 -1.69 -15.71 10.21
N ARG A 124 -1.62 -15.04 11.36
CA ARG A 124 -2.14 -15.57 12.62
C ARG A 124 -3.65 -15.84 12.55
N VAL A 125 -4.44 -14.88 12.02
CA VAL A 125 -5.89 -15.04 11.87
C VAL A 125 -6.22 -16.20 10.92
N TYR A 126 -5.46 -16.34 9.83
CA TYR A 126 -5.61 -17.44 8.88
C TYR A 126 -5.26 -18.80 9.50
N LEU A 127 -4.10 -18.94 10.13
CA LEU A 127 -3.65 -20.20 10.73
C LEU A 127 -4.60 -20.69 11.82
N THR A 128 -5.09 -19.80 12.67
CA THR A 128 -6.02 -20.13 13.75
C THR A 128 -7.49 -20.18 13.29
N ALA A 129 -7.74 -20.00 12.00
CA ALA A 129 -9.07 -19.89 11.41
C ALA A 129 -10.01 -18.98 12.22
N ALA A 130 -9.48 -17.86 12.68
CA ALA A 130 -10.24 -16.88 13.44
C ALA A 130 -11.24 -16.10 12.57
N TYR A 131 -11.13 -16.20 11.26
CA TYR A 131 -12.05 -15.65 10.25
C TYR A 131 -13.40 -16.40 10.16
N LYS A 132 -13.51 -17.61 10.75
CA LYS A 132 -14.75 -18.39 10.70
C LYS A 132 -15.85 -17.73 11.55
N TYR A 133 -17.09 -18.15 11.31
CA TYR A 133 -18.28 -17.64 12.00
C TYR A 133 -18.04 -17.35 13.49
N PRO A 134 -18.46 -16.19 13.99
CA PRO A 134 -19.21 -15.08 13.37
C PRO A 134 -18.28 -13.90 12.95
N ARG A 135 -17.02 -14.17 12.52
CA ARG A 135 -15.98 -13.17 12.32
C ARG A 135 -15.62 -12.92 10.86
N GLU A 136 -16.50 -13.31 9.94
CA GLU A 136 -16.31 -13.17 8.49
C GLU A 136 -16.09 -11.71 8.09
N MET A 137 -16.95 -10.81 8.61
CA MET A 137 -16.84 -9.38 8.29
C MET A 137 -15.59 -8.72 8.92
N GLN A 138 -15.10 -9.25 10.05
CA GLN A 138 -13.82 -8.81 10.61
C GLN A 138 -12.65 -9.16 9.65
N TRP A 139 -12.68 -10.35 9.07
CA TRP A 139 -11.68 -10.76 8.09
C TRP A 139 -11.78 -9.90 6.81
N ILE A 140 -12.98 -9.76 6.23
CA ILE A 140 -13.19 -9.00 4.99
C ILE A 140 -12.75 -7.55 5.16
N SER A 141 -13.14 -6.89 6.26
CA SER A 141 -12.69 -5.51 6.55
C SER A 141 -11.17 -5.43 6.72
N GLY A 142 -10.53 -6.45 7.32
CA GLY A 142 -9.08 -6.57 7.42
C GLY A 142 -8.39 -6.71 6.07
N VAL A 143 -8.96 -7.50 5.16
CA VAL A 143 -8.45 -7.64 3.77
C VAL A 143 -8.56 -6.32 3.01
N VAL A 144 -9.67 -5.60 3.13
CA VAL A 144 -9.82 -4.27 2.49
C VAL A 144 -8.77 -3.29 3.05
N MET A 145 -8.56 -3.28 4.37
CA MET A 145 -7.52 -2.44 4.98
C MET A 145 -6.10 -2.82 4.52
N LEU A 146 -5.82 -4.11 4.30
CA LEU A 146 -4.51 -4.55 3.77
C LEU A 146 -4.20 -3.87 2.43
N PHE A 147 -5.12 -3.92 1.48
CA PHE A 147 -4.91 -3.29 0.17
C PHE A 147 -4.88 -1.77 0.26
N LEU A 148 -5.67 -1.18 1.14
CA LEU A 148 -5.64 0.26 1.36
C LEU A 148 -4.31 0.73 1.98
N VAL A 149 -3.71 -0.05 2.89
CA VAL A 149 -2.38 0.23 3.45
C VAL A 149 -1.29 0.11 2.38
N LEU A 150 -1.37 -0.87 1.48
CA LEU A 150 -0.44 -0.95 0.35
C LEU A 150 -0.59 0.25 -0.61
N ALA A 151 -1.81 0.71 -0.87
CA ALA A 151 -2.05 1.93 -1.63
C ALA A 151 -1.53 3.18 -0.92
N MET A 152 -1.68 3.26 0.42
CA MET A 152 -1.06 4.30 1.25
C MET A 152 0.46 4.29 1.11
N ALA A 153 1.08 3.12 1.22
CA ALA A 153 2.52 2.99 1.13
C ALA A 153 3.03 3.40 -0.28
N PHE A 154 2.34 2.98 -1.34
CA PHE A 154 2.65 3.40 -2.71
C PHE A 154 2.55 4.92 -2.88
N THR A 155 1.43 5.53 -2.47
CA THR A 155 1.26 6.98 -2.59
C THR A 155 2.27 7.75 -1.74
N GLY A 156 2.62 7.25 -0.54
CA GLY A 156 3.64 7.85 0.32
C GLY A 156 5.05 7.82 -0.30
N GLN A 157 5.43 6.70 -0.91
CA GLN A 157 6.69 6.58 -1.65
C GLN A 157 6.77 7.60 -2.80
N THR A 158 5.68 7.83 -3.49
CA THR A 158 5.65 8.76 -4.64
C THR A 158 5.77 10.24 -4.23
N LEU A 159 5.44 10.60 -2.97
CA LEU A 159 5.61 11.96 -2.47
C LEU A 159 7.07 12.38 -2.32
N ARG A 160 8.02 11.45 -2.35
CA ARG A 160 9.45 11.79 -2.38
C ARG A 160 9.80 12.66 -3.57
N TRP A 161 9.05 12.55 -4.62
CA TRP A 161 9.20 13.31 -5.87
C TRP A 161 10.65 13.34 -6.35
N ASP A 162 11.37 12.24 -6.15
CA ASP A 162 12.71 11.97 -6.68
C ASP A 162 12.59 11.08 -7.95
N GLN A 163 13.70 10.81 -8.59
CA GLN A 163 13.73 10.02 -9.82
C GLN A 163 13.04 8.67 -9.69
N THR A 164 13.24 7.96 -8.58
CA THR A 164 12.58 6.67 -8.32
C THR A 164 11.07 6.84 -8.14
N ALA A 165 10.63 7.89 -7.43
CA ALA A 165 9.23 8.17 -7.16
C ALA A 165 8.46 8.49 -8.45
N VAL A 166 9.01 9.35 -9.29
CA VAL A 166 8.40 9.74 -10.58
C VAL A 166 8.19 8.51 -11.47
N TRP A 167 9.22 7.67 -11.63
CA TRP A 167 9.09 6.44 -12.41
C TRP A 167 8.17 5.40 -11.77
N SER A 168 8.06 5.38 -10.44
CA SER A 168 7.08 4.52 -9.77
C SER A 168 5.64 4.90 -10.13
N VAL A 169 5.35 6.20 -10.27
CA VAL A 169 4.03 6.66 -10.76
C VAL A 169 3.79 6.22 -12.19
N VAL A 170 4.78 6.36 -13.08
CA VAL A 170 4.67 5.94 -14.49
C VAL A 170 4.40 4.44 -14.58
N VAL A 171 5.16 3.62 -13.85
CA VAL A 171 4.98 2.16 -13.82
C VAL A 171 3.60 1.80 -13.24
N GLY A 172 3.16 2.46 -12.17
CA GLY A 172 1.84 2.25 -11.59
C GLY A 172 0.70 2.62 -12.55
N ALA A 173 0.82 3.73 -13.27
CA ALA A 173 -0.13 4.14 -14.28
C ALA A 173 -0.17 3.19 -15.47
N GLU A 174 1.01 2.73 -15.92
CA GLU A 174 1.11 1.73 -16.99
C GLU A 174 0.45 0.39 -16.60
N GLN A 175 0.65 -0.08 -15.38
CA GLN A 175 -0.05 -1.27 -14.89
C GLN A 175 -1.57 -1.04 -14.80
N ALA A 176 -2.00 0.11 -14.30
CA ALA A 176 -3.40 0.47 -14.21
C ALA A 176 -4.06 0.54 -15.61
N SER A 177 -3.33 1.03 -16.62
CA SER A 177 -3.82 1.17 -18.00
C SER A 177 -4.21 -0.16 -18.65
N ARG A 178 -3.66 -1.28 -18.13
CA ARG A 178 -3.90 -2.64 -18.66
C ARG A 178 -5.29 -3.20 -18.31
N PHE A 179 -5.99 -2.58 -17.35
CA PHE A 179 -7.35 -3.04 -17.01
C PHE A 179 -8.32 -2.78 -18.15
N PRO A 180 -9.12 -3.79 -18.58
CA PRO A 180 -10.13 -3.59 -19.62
C PRO A 180 -11.12 -2.47 -19.24
N TRP A 181 -11.46 -1.61 -20.17
CA TRP A 181 -12.38 -0.46 -20.09
C TRP A 181 -12.01 0.61 -19.05
N LEU A 182 -11.61 0.23 -17.85
CA LEU A 182 -11.26 1.17 -16.76
C LEU A 182 -9.81 1.66 -16.83
N GLY A 183 -8.94 0.93 -17.53
CA GLY A 183 -7.49 1.19 -17.53
C GLY A 183 -7.10 2.62 -17.90
N PRO A 184 -7.57 3.16 -19.04
CA PRO A 184 -7.26 4.54 -19.42
C PRO A 184 -7.73 5.57 -18.39
N ILE A 185 -8.89 5.34 -17.76
CA ILE A 185 -9.43 6.20 -16.71
C ILE A 185 -8.55 6.16 -15.46
N LEU A 186 -8.15 4.97 -15.02
CA LEU A 186 -7.29 4.78 -13.85
C LEU A 186 -5.89 5.38 -14.07
N ALA A 187 -5.30 5.18 -15.24
CA ALA A 187 -4.00 5.74 -15.59
C ALA A 187 -4.05 7.28 -15.60
N ARG A 188 -5.04 7.89 -16.28
CA ARG A 188 -5.25 9.34 -16.26
C ARG A 188 -5.56 9.88 -14.87
N PHE A 189 -6.26 9.11 -14.06
CA PHE A 189 -6.50 9.49 -12.66
C PHE A 189 -5.20 9.54 -11.87
N LEU A 190 -4.32 8.53 -11.97
CA LEU A 190 -3.04 8.49 -11.26
C LEU A 190 -2.10 9.60 -11.72
N MET A 191 -2.00 9.81 -13.03
CA MET A 191 -1.09 10.81 -13.61
C MET A 191 -1.67 12.24 -13.61
N ALA A 192 -2.94 12.40 -13.26
CA ALA A 192 -3.68 13.67 -13.36
C ALA A 192 -3.71 14.25 -14.79
N GLY A 193 -3.64 13.40 -15.80
CA GLY A 193 -3.60 13.73 -17.21
C GLY A 193 -2.99 12.62 -18.03
N ASP A 194 -2.54 12.95 -19.22
CA ASP A 194 -1.89 11.99 -20.11
C ASP A 194 -0.38 11.80 -19.79
N THR A 195 0.20 12.72 -19.02
CA THR A 195 1.63 12.71 -18.61
C THR A 195 1.77 13.20 -17.19
N LEU A 196 2.94 12.95 -16.58
CA LEU A 196 3.31 13.50 -15.28
C LEU A 196 3.32 15.04 -15.32
N ASN A 197 2.69 15.66 -14.34
CA ASN A 197 2.60 17.10 -14.24
C ASN A 197 2.43 17.53 -12.77
N ALA A 198 2.34 18.84 -12.52
CA ALA A 198 2.20 19.37 -11.17
C ALA A 198 0.95 18.83 -10.44
N ALA A 199 -0.16 18.63 -11.15
CA ALA A 199 -1.38 18.07 -10.56
C ALA A 199 -1.24 16.60 -10.17
N THR A 200 -0.29 15.85 -10.75
CA THR A 200 0.01 14.47 -10.35
C THR A 200 0.43 14.41 -8.88
N LEU A 201 1.43 15.22 -8.50
CA LEU A 201 1.91 15.28 -7.12
C LEU A 201 0.83 15.73 -6.15
N SER A 202 0.09 16.80 -6.50
CA SER A 202 -1.00 17.33 -5.66
C SER A 202 -2.09 16.29 -5.43
N ARG A 203 -2.44 15.50 -6.45
CA ARG A 203 -3.42 14.42 -6.33
C ARG A 203 -2.92 13.28 -5.45
N LEU A 204 -1.68 12.82 -5.65
CA LEU A 204 -1.07 11.78 -4.83
C LEU A 204 -0.95 12.23 -3.37
N TYR A 205 -0.60 13.51 -3.14
CA TYR A 205 -0.61 14.11 -1.81
C TYR A 205 -2.00 14.08 -1.18
N ALA A 206 -3.04 14.49 -1.91
CA ALA A 206 -4.41 14.47 -1.40
C ALA A 206 -4.88 13.03 -1.08
N LEU A 207 -4.53 12.04 -1.91
CA LEU A 207 -4.84 10.64 -1.64
C LEU A 207 -4.13 10.15 -0.37
N HIS A 208 -2.85 10.45 -0.21
CA HIS A 208 -2.04 9.98 0.90
C HIS A 208 -2.38 10.66 2.23
N THR A 209 -2.63 11.97 2.23
CA THR A 209 -2.80 12.75 3.47
C THR A 209 -4.26 12.88 3.91
N TYR A 210 -5.24 12.78 3.01
CA TYR A 210 -6.64 12.98 3.35
C TYR A 210 -7.49 11.75 3.05
N TRP A 211 -7.59 11.31 1.80
CA TRP A 211 -8.57 10.31 1.40
C TRP A 211 -8.31 8.93 1.98
N PHE A 212 -7.13 8.40 1.82
CA PHE A 212 -6.81 7.06 2.32
C PHE A 212 -6.76 7.00 3.85
N PRO A 213 -6.18 7.96 4.58
CA PRO A 213 -6.30 8.00 6.04
C PRO A 213 -7.75 8.08 6.51
N ALA A 214 -8.61 8.90 5.90
CA ALA A 214 -10.02 8.99 6.28
C ALA A 214 -10.74 7.65 6.10
N LEU A 215 -10.52 6.96 4.98
CA LEU A 215 -11.05 5.61 4.75
C LEU A 215 -10.50 4.59 5.77
N LEU A 216 -9.20 4.65 6.09
CA LEU A 216 -8.61 3.79 7.11
C LEU A 216 -9.21 4.02 8.49
N PHE A 217 -9.40 5.27 8.91
CA PHE A 217 -10.07 5.58 10.17
C PHE A 217 -11.47 4.95 10.23
N GLY A 218 -12.26 5.11 9.16
CA GLY A 218 -13.60 4.53 9.08
C GLY A 218 -13.57 2.99 9.14
N LEU A 219 -12.67 2.36 8.37
CA LEU A 219 -12.51 0.90 8.34
C LEU A 219 -11.95 0.33 9.65
N ILE A 220 -11.00 1.00 10.28
CA ILE A 220 -10.48 0.61 11.60
C ILE A 220 -11.60 0.70 12.64
N GLY A 221 -12.37 1.79 12.63
CA GLY A 221 -13.54 1.96 13.50
C GLY A 221 -14.54 0.82 13.32
N LEU A 222 -14.89 0.47 12.08
CA LEU A 222 -15.76 -0.66 11.75
C LEU A 222 -15.15 -1.99 12.23
N HIS A 223 -13.86 -2.22 11.96
CA HIS A 223 -13.18 -3.45 12.35
C HIS A 223 -13.16 -3.65 13.87
N VAL A 224 -12.79 -2.60 14.62
CA VAL A 224 -12.81 -2.59 16.11
C VAL A 224 -14.23 -2.77 16.64
N PHE A 225 -15.22 -2.10 16.06
CA PHE A 225 -16.62 -2.33 16.41
C PHE A 225 -17.03 -3.79 16.25
N LEU A 226 -16.65 -4.43 15.13
CA LEU A 226 -16.92 -5.85 14.90
C LEU A 226 -16.17 -6.75 15.89
N VAL A 227 -14.95 -6.38 16.29
CA VAL A 227 -14.19 -7.08 17.34
C VAL A 227 -14.91 -7.01 18.69
N LEU A 228 -15.39 -5.84 19.10
CA LEU A 228 -16.15 -5.67 20.33
C LEU A 228 -17.47 -6.43 20.30
N ARG A 229 -18.19 -6.40 19.15
CA ARG A 229 -19.48 -7.07 18.98
C ARG A 229 -19.38 -8.60 19.01
N ASN A 230 -18.39 -9.17 18.32
CA ASN A 230 -18.26 -10.62 18.14
C ASN A 230 -17.24 -11.26 19.09
N GLY A 231 -16.49 -10.43 19.81
CA GLY A 231 -15.35 -10.80 20.66
C GLY A 231 -14.13 -11.27 19.88
N ILE A 232 -12.96 -11.23 20.51
CA ILE A 232 -11.73 -11.82 19.96
C ILE A 232 -11.86 -13.34 19.92
N SER A 233 -11.22 -13.97 18.94
CA SER A 233 -11.27 -15.43 18.85
C SER A 233 -10.52 -16.09 20.00
N GLU A 234 -11.09 -17.12 20.60
CA GLU A 234 -10.37 -17.96 21.56
C GLU A 234 -9.26 -18.78 20.87
N PRO A 235 -8.19 -19.14 21.57
CA PRO A 235 -7.22 -20.09 21.07
C PRO A 235 -7.91 -21.37 20.57
N PRO A 236 -7.54 -21.89 19.38
CA PRO A 236 -8.17 -23.08 18.84
C PRO A 236 -7.80 -24.31 19.66
N VAL A 237 -8.78 -25.18 19.88
CA VAL A 237 -8.61 -26.46 20.54
C VAL A 237 -8.83 -27.57 19.51
N PRO A 238 -7.89 -28.52 19.31
CA PRO A 238 -8.06 -29.61 18.37
C PRO A 238 -9.34 -30.40 18.60
N GLY A 239 -10.11 -30.63 17.55
CA GLY A 239 -11.40 -31.33 17.61
C GLY A 239 -12.60 -30.45 17.92
N ARG A 240 -12.42 -29.24 18.42
CA ARG A 240 -13.52 -28.30 18.63
C ARG A 240 -13.86 -27.57 17.33
N ARG A 241 -14.91 -28.05 16.68
CA ARG A 241 -15.37 -27.51 15.39
C ARG A 241 -16.28 -26.30 15.58
N VAL A 242 -16.21 -25.35 14.63
CA VAL A 242 -17.19 -24.27 14.53
C VAL A 242 -18.45 -24.79 13.84
N ASP A 243 -19.59 -24.70 14.55
CA ASP A 243 -20.92 -24.87 14.01
C ASP A 243 -21.65 -23.52 14.16
N PRO A 244 -22.06 -22.86 13.06
CA PRO A 244 -22.73 -21.57 13.11
C PRO A 244 -24.01 -21.56 13.97
N ARG A 245 -24.67 -22.69 14.14
CA ARG A 245 -25.92 -22.79 14.91
C ARG A 245 -25.68 -22.66 16.42
N THR A 246 -24.55 -23.11 16.94
CA THR A 246 -24.29 -23.23 18.38
C THR A 246 -23.08 -22.42 18.87
N TYR A 247 -22.14 -22.10 17.99
CA TYR A 247 -20.86 -21.51 18.35
C TYR A 247 -20.98 -20.22 19.15
N LYS A 248 -21.86 -19.30 18.75
CA LYS A 248 -21.98 -17.97 19.39
C LYS A 248 -22.43 -18.10 20.84
N GLN A 249 -23.43 -18.92 21.11
CA GLN A 249 -23.93 -19.20 22.48
C GLN A 249 -22.85 -19.86 23.34
N GLN A 250 -22.19 -20.90 22.80
CA GLN A 250 -21.11 -21.59 23.49
C GLN A 250 -19.92 -20.66 23.78
N TYR A 251 -19.54 -19.80 22.84
CA TYR A 251 -18.50 -18.81 23.03
C TYR A 251 -18.84 -17.83 24.14
N GLN A 252 -20.04 -17.26 24.11
CA GLN A 252 -20.52 -16.32 25.14
C GLN A 252 -20.58 -16.97 26.53
N ALA A 253 -21.08 -18.19 26.63
CA ALA A 253 -21.11 -18.94 27.87
C ALA A 253 -19.70 -19.14 28.47
N ARG A 254 -18.71 -19.51 27.64
CA ARG A 254 -17.30 -19.67 28.06
C ARG A 254 -16.69 -18.33 28.51
N VAL A 255 -16.91 -17.26 27.77
CA VAL A 255 -16.36 -15.96 28.10
C VAL A 255 -16.99 -15.39 29.38
N ARG A 256 -18.29 -15.63 29.61
CA ARG A 256 -18.95 -15.24 30.87
C ARG A 256 -18.37 -16.01 32.06
N ARG A 257 -18.13 -17.32 31.91
CA ARG A 257 -17.63 -18.18 33.00
C ARG A 257 -16.14 -17.95 33.28
N ASP A 258 -15.30 -18.01 32.25
CA ASP A 258 -13.82 -18.13 32.35
C ASP A 258 -13.07 -16.91 31.79
N GLY A 259 -13.77 -15.91 31.22
CA GLY A 259 -13.15 -14.72 30.63
C GLY A 259 -12.57 -13.80 31.71
N VAL A 260 -11.62 -12.97 31.29
CA VAL A 260 -11.00 -11.92 32.09
C VAL A 260 -11.35 -10.54 31.53
N PRO A 261 -11.34 -9.46 32.31
CA PRO A 261 -11.47 -8.11 31.78
C PRO A 261 -10.38 -7.83 30.73
N PHE A 262 -10.69 -7.02 29.73
CA PHE A 262 -9.67 -6.60 28.77
C PHE A 262 -8.59 -5.77 29.49
N TRP A 263 -8.99 -4.75 30.24
CA TRP A 263 -8.07 -3.98 31.09
C TRP A 263 -8.23 -4.41 32.56
N PRO A 264 -7.11 -4.67 33.26
CA PRO A 264 -5.72 -4.69 32.78
C PRO A 264 -5.25 -6.04 32.21
N ASP A 265 -6.00 -7.14 32.38
CA ASP A 265 -5.53 -8.52 32.25
C ASP A 265 -5.04 -8.92 30.86
N ALA A 266 -5.63 -8.39 29.79
CA ALA A 266 -5.21 -8.64 28.41
C ALA A 266 -4.39 -7.47 27.85
N ALA A 267 -4.82 -6.25 28.07
CA ALA A 267 -4.28 -5.04 27.47
C ALA A 267 -2.82 -4.74 27.85
N TRP A 268 -2.34 -5.19 29.04
CA TRP A 268 -0.94 -4.96 29.42
C TRP A 268 0.04 -5.55 28.40
N ARG A 269 -0.29 -6.70 27.78
CA ARG A 269 0.57 -7.33 26.76
C ARG A 269 0.58 -6.48 25.48
N ASP A 270 -0.57 -5.95 25.09
CA ASP A 270 -0.70 -5.06 23.96
C ASP A 270 0.12 -3.79 24.16
N THR A 271 0.06 -3.21 25.37
CA THR A 271 0.80 -2.00 25.73
C THR A 271 2.31 -2.28 25.73
N VAL A 272 2.78 -3.34 26.40
CA VAL A 272 4.20 -3.66 26.47
C VAL A 272 4.75 -3.95 25.07
N PHE A 273 4.05 -4.76 24.27
CA PHE A 273 4.49 -5.09 22.92
C PHE A 273 4.47 -3.86 22.00
N GLY A 274 3.40 -3.08 22.03
CA GLY A 274 3.28 -1.85 21.23
C GLY A 274 4.35 -0.81 21.62
N SER A 275 4.62 -0.62 22.92
CA SER A 275 5.69 0.26 23.38
C SER A 275 7.07 -0.22 22.92
N ALA A 276 7.34 -1.51 23.00
CA ALA A 276 8.61 -2.09 22.51
C ALA A 276 8.81 -1.84 21.01
N LEU A 277 7.73 -1.97 20.21
CA LEU A 277 7.79 -1.69 18.77
C LEU A 277 8.01 -0.20 18.48
N ILE A 278 7.38 0.70 19.23
CA ILE A 278 7.61 2.15 19.09
C ILE A 278 9.06 2.47 19.43
N LEU A 279 9.58 1.95 20.55
CA LEU A 279 10.98 2.16 20.94
C LEU A 279 11.95 1.59 19.90
N LEU A 280 11.67 0.43 19.33
CA LEU A 280 12.45 -0.11 18.22
C LEU A 280 12.42 0.84 17.01
N THR A 281 11.26 1.37 16.66
CA THR A 281 11.13 2.30 15.53
C THR A 281 11.88 3.60 15.79
N VAL A 282 11.84 4.12 17.01
CA VAL A 282 12.63 5.30 17.44
C VAL A 282 14.12 5.00 17.31
N PHE A 283 14.58 3.84 17.80
CA PHE A 283 15.98 3.44 17.66
C PHE A 283 16.42 3.34 16.21
N LEU A 284 15.62 2.71 15.34
CA LEU A 284 15.93 2.58 13.91
C LEU A 284 15.97 3.95 13.22
N ALA A 285 15.02 4.83 13.52
CA ALA A 285 14.96 6.17 12.98
C ALA A 285 16.17 7.02 13.42
N TRP A 286 16.55 6.91 14.67
CA TRP A 286 17.70 7.63 15.22
C TRP A 286 19.03 7.10 14.68
N LYS A 287 19.18 5.77 14.60
CA LYS A 287 20.46 5.12 14.25
C LYS A 287 20.73 5.16 12.75
N PHE A 288 19.72 4.92 11.93
CA PHE A 288 19.87 4.74 10.46
C PHE A 288 19.27 5.89 9.67
N GLY A 289 18.29 6.60 10.22
CA GLY A 289 17.54 7.60 9.46
C GLY A 289 16.67 6.98 8.35
N ALA A 290 15.90 7.81 7.67
CA ALA A 290 15.21 7.37 6.46
C ALA A 290 16.22 7.27 5.29
N PRO A 291 15.96 6.41 4.29
CA PRO A 291 16.82 6.28 3.12
C PRO A 291 17.07 7.63 2.43
N ALA A 292 18.26 7.80 1.88
CA ALA A 292 18.61 8.96 1.08
C ALA A 292 17.65 9.09 -0.12
N LEU A 293 17.43 10.32 -0.55
CA LEU A 293 16.69 10.58 -1.79
C LEU A 293 17.54 10.18 -2.99
N SER A 294 16.90 9.71 -4.03
CA SER A 294 17.57 9.56 -5.33
C SER A 294 17.77 10.92 -5.99
N LYS A 295 18.26 10.94 -7.22
CA LYS A 295 18.46 12.20 -7.97
C LYS A 295 17.16 13.00 -8.08
N PRO A 296 17.22 14.32 -8.29
CA PRO A 296 16.05 15.13 -8.63
C PRO A 296 15.26 14.49 -9.80
N PRO A 297 13.96 14.71 -9.88
CA PRO A 297 13.14 14.09 -10.92
C PRO A 297 13.55 14.61 -12.30
N ASP A 298 13.89 13.69 -13.18
CA ASP A 298 14.16 13.95 -14.59
C ASP A 298 13.40 12.90 -15.43
N PRO A 299 12.24 13.26 -15.98
CA PRO A 299 11.43 12.33 -16.77
C PRO A 299 12.11 11.86 -18.06
N SER A 300 13.14 12.54 -18.54
CA SER A 300 13.89 12.17 -19.74
C SER A 300 14.88 11.03 -19.51
N LEU A 301 15.28 10.78 -18.26
CA LEU A 301 16.22 9.71 -17.92
C LEU A 301 15.48 8.36 -17.80
N ILE A 302 15.38 7.66 -18.92
CA ILE A 302 14.63 6.38 -19.05
C ILE A 302 15.29 5.23 -18.29
N ASN A 303 16.60 5.25 -18.09
CA ASN A 303 17.38 4.25 -17.37
C ASN A 303 17.40 4.51 -15.85
N ALA A 304 16.26 4.91 -15.30
CA ALA A 304 16.13 5.24 -13.87
C ALA A 304 16.13 4.03 -12.94
N ASP A 305 15.94 2.83 -13.46
CA ASP A 305 15.90 1.53 -12.76
C ASP A 305 15.02 1.60 -11.46
N PRO A 306 13.74 1.98 -11.59
CA PRO A 306 12.89 2.23 -10.45
C PRO A 306 12.53 0.92 -9.76
N LYS A 307 12.90 0.79 -8.48
CA LYS A 307 12.48 -0.33 -7.63
C LYS A 307 11.40 0.15 -6.66
N PRO A 308 10.34 -0.64 -6.50
CA PRO A 308 9.37 -0.37 -5.45
C PRO A 308 9.98 -0.64 -4.08
N ASP A 309 9.32 -0.21 -3.02
CA ASP A 309 9.70 -0.55 -1.66
C ASP A 309 9.76 -2.06 -1.44
N TRP A 310 10.56 -2.50 -0.46
CA TRP A 310 10.92 -3.91 -0.20
C TRP A 310 9.73 -4.87 -0.16
N TYR A 311 8.57 -4.43 0.35
CA TYR A 311 7.36 -5.26 0.47
C TYR A 311 6.61 -5.48 -0.85
N LEU A 312 6.99 -4.78 -1.93
CA LEU A 312 6.45 -4.94 -3.29
C LEU A 312 7.46 -5.53 -4.27
N ILE A 313 8.74 -5.68 -3.90
CA ILE A 313 9.80 -6.20 -4.80
C ILE A 313 9.46 -7.61 -5.30
N TRP A 314 8.90 -8.47 -4.46
CA TRP A 314 8.47 -9.82 -4.87
C TRP A 314 7.44 -9.80 -6.00
N TYR A 315 6.50 -8.84 -5.96
CA TYR A 315 5.50 -8.69 -7.03
C TYR A 315 6.14 -8.16 -8.31
N PHE A 316 7.03 -7.20 -8.18
CA PHE A 316 7.83 -6.71 -9.31
C PHE A 316 8.64 -7.84 -9.97
N SER A 317 9.23 -8.72 -9.18
CA SER A 317 9.94 -9.91 -9.64
C SER A 317 9.05 -10.88 -10.41
N ILE A 318 7.83 -11.12 -9.96
CA ILE A 318 6.85 -11.92 -10.71
C ILE A 318 6.61 -11.32 -12.10
N LEU A 319 6.35 -10.01 -12.16
CA LEU A 319 6.08 -9.36 -13.45
C LEU A 319 7.25 -9.46 -14.44
N ALA A 320 8.49 -9.39 -13.93
CA ALA A 320 9.68 -9.50 -14.77
C ALA A 320 9.97 -10.93 -15.25
N LEU A 321 9.57 -11.95 -14.49
CA LEU A 321 9.78 -13.37 -14.85
C LEU A 321 8.76 -13.91 -15.85
N TRP A 322 7.60 -13.27 -16.02
CA TRP A 322 6.59 -13.75 -16.96
C TRP A 322 6.96 -13.45 -18.41
N PRO A 323 6.70 -14.40 -19.33
CA PRO A 323 6.83 -14.15 -20.76
C PRO A 323 5.95 -12.97 -21.20
N TYR A 324 6.47 -12.12 -22.06
CA TYR A 324 5.81 -10.88 -22.51
C TYR A 324 4.34 -11.10 -22.96
N GLY A 325 4.05 -12.22 -23.65
CA GLY A 325 2.70 -12.51 -24.16
C GLY A 325 1.62 -12.69 -23.09
N ILE A 326 2.00 -13.09 -21.87
CA ILE A 326 1.04 -13.33 -20.76
C ILE A 326 1.15 -12.29 -19.64
N THR A 327 2.12 -11.37 -19.70
CA THR A 327 2.34 -10.35 -18.67
C THR A 327 1.08 -9.51 -18.43
N ASN A 328 0.39 -9.07 -19.50
CA ASN A 328 -0.84 -8.29 -19.38
C ASN A 328 -1.93 -9.03 -18.63
N LEU A 329 -2.09 -10.32 -18.93
CA LEU A 329 -3.07 -11.17 -18.25
C LEU A 329 -2.72 -11.31 -16.77
N MET A 330 -1.44 -11.48 -16.42
CA MET A 330 -0.99 -11.65 -15.05
C MET A 330 -1.08 -10.37 -14.23
N ILE A 331 -0.80 -9.20 -14.81
CA ILE A 331 -1.00 -7.90 -14.13
C ILE A 331 -2.45 -7.74 -13.66
N ILE A 332 -3.42 -8.26 -14.40
CA ILE A 332 -4.84 -8.15 -14.09
C ILE A 332 -5.29 -9.31 -13.19
N LEU A 333 -5.03 -10.55 -13.60
CA LEU A 333 -5.62 -11.73 -12.94
C LEU A 333 -4.97 -12.03 -11.59
N ALA A 334 -3.66 -11.91 -11.45
CA ALA A 334 -2.98 -12.31 -10.21
C ALA A 334 -3.47 -11.50 -8.99
N PRO A 335 -3.51 -10.15 -9.01
CA PRO A 335 -4.06 -9.39 -7.89
C PRO A 335 -5.57 -9.63 -7.69
N LEU A 336 -6.36 -9.72 -8.76
CA LEU A 336 -7.79 -9.99 -8.64
C LEU A 336 -8.07 -11.34 -8.00
N LEU A 337 -7.37 -12.39 -8.39
CA LEU A 337 -7.50 -13.73 -7.80
C LEU A 337 -7.03 -13.76 -6.35
N ALA A 338 -5.95 -13.05 -6.02
CA ALA A 338 -5.49 -12.92 -4.64
C ALA A 338 -6.52 -12.21 -3.75
N ILE A 339 -7.07 -11.07 -4.21
CA ILE A 339 -8.12 -10.33 -3.52
C ILE A 339 -9.38 -11.19 -3.36
N ALA A 340 -9.86 -11.79 -4.46
CA ALA A 340 -11.04 -12.64 -4.45
C ALA A 340 -10.86 -13.85 -3.53
N GLY A 341 -9.71 -14.52 -3.58
CA GLY A 341 -9.39 -15.66 -2.71
C GLY A 341 -9.40 -15.29 -1.23
N LEU A 342 -8.84 -14.13 -0.87
CA LEU A 342 -8.87 -13.65 0.51
C LEU A 342 -10.30 -13.25 0.95
N ILE A 343 -11.06 -12.55 0.12
CA ILE A 343 -12.43 -12.13 0.46
C ILE A 343 -13.38 -13.33 0.56
N LEU A 344 -13.27 -14.29 -0.36
CA LEU A 344 -14.14 -15.46 -0.41
C LEU A 344 -13.81 -16.52 0.65
N LEU A 345 -12.60 -16.50 1.19
CA LEU A 345 -12.14 -17.49 2.18
C LEU A 345 -13.13 -17.74 3.32
N PRO A 346 -13.65 -16.71 4.03
CA PRO A 346 -14.59 -16.95 5.13
C PRO A 346 -15.97 -17.45 4.64
N LEU A 347 -16.33 -17.23 3.38
CA LEU A 347 -17.59 -17.68 2.81
C LEU A 347 -17.53 -19.18 2.48
N VAL A 348 -16.40 -19.65 1.93
CA VAL A 348 -16.21 -21.07 1.56
C VAL A 348 -15.72 -21.94 2.73
N SER A 349 -15.04 -21.35 3.72
CA SER A 349 -14.44 -22.05 4.87
C SER A 349 -14.95 -21.53 6.21
N ASN A 350 -16.26 -21.34 6.34
CA ASN A 350 -16.92 -20.69 7.47
C ASN A 350 -17.05 -21.58 8.73
N LYS A 351 -17.10 -22.90 8.58
CA LYS A 351 -17.38 -23.90 9.62
C LYS A 351 -16.23 -24.90 9.79
N GLY A 352 -16.29 -25.72 10.84
CA GLY A 352 -15.37 -26.85 11.02
C GLY A 352 -14.15 -26.56 11.88
N GLU A 353 -13.06 -27.27 11.64
CA GLU A 353 -11.85 -27.25 12.46
C GLU A 353 -11.11 -25.89 12.39
N ARG A 354 -10.54 -25.50 13.54
CA ARG A 354 -9.76 -24.26 13.67
C ARG A 354 -8.28 -24.50 14.02
N ALA A 355 -7.98 -25.61 14.66
CA ALA A 355 -6.63 -25.87 15.16
C ALA A 355 -5.64 -26.08 14.00
N PRO A 356 -4.51 -25.36 13.98
CA PRO A 356 -3.48 -25.52 12.94
C PRO A 356 -2.98 -26.97 12.84
N SER A 357 -2.80 -27.69 13.97
CA SER A 357 -2.36 -29.09 14.00
C SER A 357 -3.29 -30.05 13.25
N ARG A 358 -4.56 -29.69 13.05
CA ARG A 358 -5.52 -30.47 12.28
C ARG A 358 -5.85 -29.83 10.92
N ARG A 359 -5.06 -28.85 10.51
CA ARG A 359 -5.15 -28.14 9.23
C ARG A 359 -3.76 -28.00 8.58
N PRO A 360 -3.03 -29.11 8.34
CA PRO A 360 -1.66 -29.07 7.82
C PRO A 360 -1.57 -28.37 6.48
N TRP A 361 -2.59 -28.46 5.65
CA TRP A 361 -2.69 -27.73 4.38
C TRP A 361 -2.61 -26.21 4.56
N ALA A 362 -3.22 -25.67 5.64
CA ALA A 362 -3.17 -24.24 5.90
C ALA A 362 -1.75 -23.78 6.30
N ILE A 363 -1.02 -24.62 7.05
CA ILE A 363 0.38 -24.38 7.37
C ILE A 363 1.22 -24.46 6.09
N GLY A 364 1.00 -25.47 5.24
CA GLY A 364 1.69 -25.63 3.97
C GLY A 364 1.52 -24.41 3.05
N ILE A 365 0.29 -23.89 2.91
CA ILE A 365 0.02 -22.66 2.13
C ILE A 365 0.83 -21.48 2.65
N VAL A 366 0.87 -21.26 3.97
CA VAL A 366 1.63 -20.15 4.57
C VAL A 366 3.13 -20.32 4.33
N ILE A 367 3.68 -21.52 4.51
CA ILE A 367 5.10 -21.80 4.25
C ILE A 367 5.45 -21.53 2.79
N VAL A 368 4.64 -22.03 1.86
CA VAL A 368 4.85 -21.83 0.42
C VAL A 368 4.75 -20.33 0.07
N ALA A 369 3.74 -19.62 0.58
CA ALA A 369 3.56 -18.20 0.32
C ALA A 369 4.75 -17.37 0.85
N ILE A 370 5.20 -17.61 2.09
CA ILE A 370 6.35 -16.92 2.67
C ILE A 370 7.62 -17.26 1.89
N GLY A 371 7.85 -18.54 1.58
CA GLY A 371 9.01 -18.99 0.81
C GLY A 371 9.04 -18.36 -0.58
N MET A 372 7.89 -18.29 -1.26
CA MET A 372 7.76 -17.64 -2.56
C MET A 372 8.06 -16.13 -2.48
N ILE A 373 7.42 -15.42 -1.54
CA ILE A 373 7.66 -13.98 -1.33
C ILE A 373 9.14 -13.73 -1.03
N PHE A 374 9.73 -14.50 -0.14
CA PHE A 374 11.15 -14.38 0.23
C PHE A 374 12.07 -14.62 -0.98
N SER A 375 11.88 -15.72 -1.71
CA SER A 375 12.69 -16.06 -2.87
C SER A 375 12.58 -15.02 -3.98
N LEU A 376 11.36 -14.55 -4.27
CA LEU A 376 11.12 -13.51 -5.26
C LEU A 376 11.71 -12.15 -4.82
N THR A 377 11.66 -11.82 -3.53
CA THR A 377 12.30 -10.62 -3.00
C THR A 377 13.83 -10.69 -3.17
N LEU A 378 14.44 -11.82 -2.85
CA LEU A 378 15.88 -12.02 -3.07
C LEU A 378 16.26 -11.91 -4.55
N LEU A 379 15.46 -12.48 -5.44
CA LEU A 379 15.66 -12.32 -6.88
C LEU A 379 15.54 -10.86 -7.30
N GLY A 380 14.56 -10.12 -6.80
CA GLY A 380 14.38 -8.70 -7.12
C GLY A 380 15.51 -7.79 -6.67
N TYR A 381 16.24 -8.19 -5.62
CA TYR A 381 17.45 -7.47 -5.19
C TYR A 381 18.73 -7.85 -5.96
N ARG A 382 18.78 -9.05 -6.56
CA ARG A 382 19.99 -9.59 -7.21
C ARG A 382 20.16 -9.19 -8.69
N GLU A 383 19.65 -8.08 -9.10
CA GLU A 383 19.76 -7.64 -10.48
C GLU A 383 21.16 -7.83 -11.13
N PRO A 384 21.21 -8.00 -12.45
CA PRO A 384 20.50 -7.27 -13.50
C PRO A 384 19.67 -8.15 -14.45
N TRP A 385 18.46 -8.47 -14.13
CA TRP A 385 17.55 -9.17 -15.05
C TRP A 385 16.40 -8.28 -15.57
N LEU A 386 16.41 -7.00 -15.24
CA LEU A 386 15.69 -5.99 -16.00
C LEU A 386 16.32 -5.87 -17.38
N PRO A 387 15.50 -5.81 -18.43
CA PRO A 387 16.03 -5.62 -19.77
C PRO A 387 16.90 -4.37 -19.80
N ARG A 388 18.18 -4.52 -20.06
CA ARG A 388 19.04 -3.38 -20.38
C ARG A 388 18.56 -2.86 -21.72
N PHE A 389 17.94 -1.70 -21.71
CA PHE A 389 17.56 -1.03 -22.94
C PHE A 389 18.83 -0.49 -23.59
N ALA A 390 19.43 -1.29 -24.44
CA ALA A 390 20.49 -0.87 -25.33
C ALA A 390 19.99 -1.09 -26.76
N ALA A 391 19.89 -0.02 -27.50
CA ALA A 391 19.65 -0.07 -28.91
C ALA A 391 20.83 0.65 -29.59
N PRO A 392 21.50 0.06 -30.57
CA PRO A 392 22.54 0.78 -31.32
C PRO A 392 21.88 1.93 -32.09
N PRO A 393 22.67 2.96 -32.46
CA PRO A 393 22.19 4.03 -33.32
C PRO A 393 21.64 3.50 -34.62
N LEU A 394 20.71 4.21 -35.24
CA LEU A 394 20.24 3.89 -36.59
C LEU A 394 21.38 3.93 -37.58
N THR A 395 21.44 2.96 -38.43
CA THR A 395 22.44 2.90 -39.53
C THR A 395 22.16 3.97 -40.58
N ALA A 396 23.15 4.33 -41.37
CA ALA A 396 22.98 5.29 -42.47
C ALA A 396 21.89 4.85 -43.47
N GLN A 397 21.74 3.51 -43.70
CA GLN A 397 20.66 2.98 -44.52
C GLN A 397 19.28 3.20 -43.92
N GLN A 398 19.13 3.06 -42.59
CA GLN A 398 17.87 3.31 -41.89
C GLN A 398 17.54 4.79 -41.79
N VAL A 399 18.56 5.66 -41.69
CA VAL A 399 18.34 7.11 -41.74
C VAL A 399 17.88 7.55 -43.12
N ASN A 400 18.45 6.93 -44.18
CA ASN A 400 18.09 7.13 -45.57
C ASN A 400 18.01 8.60 -46.00
N SER A 401 18.92 9.44 -45.52
CA SER A 401 18.95 10.87 -45.81
C SER A 401 20.36 11.44 -45.67
N THR A 402 20.71 12.40 -46.54
CA THR A 402 21.96 13.18 -46.47
C THR A 402 21.68 14.61 -45.95
N VAL A 403 20.41 14.96 -45.66
CA VAL A 403 20.02 16.28 -45.15
C VAL A 403 20.56 16.43 -43.74
N PRO A 404 21.38 17.47 -43.45
CA PRO A 404 22.06 17.59 -42.14
C PRO A 404 21.13 17.61 -40.95
N SER A 405 19.95 18.27 -41.04
CA SER A 405 18.95 18.30 -39.97
C SER A 405 18.33 16.94 -39.69
N VAL A 406 18.09 16.12 -40.75
CA VAL A 406 17.54 14.77 -40.62
C VAL A 406 18.55 13.84 -39.95
N VAL A 407 19.84 13.94 -40.36
CA VAL A 407 20.91 13.15 -39.75
C VAL A 407 21.12 13.49 -38.28
N ARG A 408 21.13 14.80 -37.94
CA ARG A 408 21.17 15.22 -36.51
C ARG A 408 19.94 14.76 -35.74
N GLY A 409 18.74 14.82 -36.35
CA GLY A 409 17.51 14.33 -35.71
C GLY A 409 17.57 12.82 -35.43
N ALA A 410 18.14 12.02 -36.35
CA ALA A 410 18.35 10.58 -36.11
C ALA A 410 19.37 10.31 -34.98
N ALA A 411 20.43 11.11 -34.90
CA ALA A 411 21.38 11.04 -33.78
C ALA A 411 20.68 11.40 -32.46
N LEU A 412 19.91 12.50 -32.43
CA LEU A 412 19.13 12.89 -31.26
C LEU A 412 18.11 11.83 -30.83
N PHE A 413 17.49 11.12 -31.79
CA PHE A 413 16.57 10.00 -31.49
C PHE A 413 17.25 8.89 -30.67
N HIS A 414 18.55 8.65 -30.92
CA HIS A 414 19.36 7.74 -30.14
C HIS A 414 19.82 8.41 -28.81
N ASP A 415 20.44 9.58 -28.88
CA ASP A 415 21.10 10.23 -27.74
C ASP A 415 20.13 10.66 -26.65
N GLN A 416 18.89 11.00 -27.02
CA GLN A 416 17.80 11.31 -26.12
C GLN A 416 16.98 10.08 -25.71
N SER A 417 17.51 8.88 -26.01
CA SER A 417 16.94 7.59 -25.58
C SER A 417 15.54 7.27 -26.17
N CYS A 418 15.09 7.96 -27.21
CA CYS A 418 13.79 7.69 -27.86
C CYS A 418 13.75 6.26 -28.44
N ILE A 419 14.89 5.81 -29.02
CA ILE A 419 15.07 4.48 -29.60
C ILE A 419 14.94 3.35 -28.57
N LEU A 420 15.10 3.62 -27.29
CA LEU A 420 14.96 2.59 -26.25
C LEU A 420 13.51 2.15 -26.04
N CYS A 421 12.57 3.02 -26.38
CA CYS A 421 11.14 2.74 -26.31
C CYS A 421 10.51 2.52 -27.68
N HIS A 422 10.93 3.29 -28.68
CA HIS A 422 10.35 3.29 -30.01
C HIS A 422 11.21 2.49 -31.00
N ARG A 423 10.50 1.86 -31.95
CA ARG A 423 11.13 1.13 -33.05
C ARG A 423 11.03 1.93 -34.35
N ILE A 424 12.12 1.94 -35.12
CA ILE A 424 12.17 2.40 -36.52
C ILE A 424 12.86 1.32 -37.34
N ASP A 425 12.23 0.86 -38.42
CA ASP A 425 12.76 -0.15 -39.39
C ASP A 425 13.33 -1.40 -38.71
N GLY A 426 12.57 -1.90 -37.71
CA GLY A 426 12.94 -3.11 -37.00
C GLY A 426 13.93 -2.89 -35.85
N GLN A 427 14.57 -1.72 -35.72
CA GLN A 427 15.56 -1.40 -34.70
C GLN A 427 14.93 -0.53 -33.58
N GLY A 428 15.20 -0.86 -32.34
CA GLY A 428 14.72 -0.15 -31.15
C GLY A 428 13.77 -0.94 -30.29
N GLY A 429 13.21 -0.25 -29.29
CA GLY A 429 12.32 -0.84 -28.27
C GLY A 429 10.90 -1.10 -28.77
N ILE A 430 10.14 -1.82 -27.93
CA ILE A 430 8.74 -2.19 -28.22
C ILE A 430 7.76 -1.62 -27.19
N ARG A 431 8.23 -0.75 -26.31
CA ARG A 431 7.39 -0.11 -25.28
C ARG A 431 6.55 1.01 -25.83
N GLY A 432 7.08 1.76 -26.78
CA GLY A 432 6.38 2.79 -27.52
C GLY A 432 5.84 2.30 -28.85
N PRO A 433 5.00 3.07 -29.54
CA PRO A 433 4.56 2.76 -30.89
C PRO A 433 5.73 2.61 -31.85
N ASN A 434 5.57 1.76 -32.88
CA ASN A 434 6.46 1.76 -34.02
C ASN A 434 6.36 3.08 -34.78
N LEU A 435 7.48 3.74 -35.01
CA LEU A 435 7.58 5.05 -35.66
C LEU A 435 8.10 4.97 -37.11
N SER A 436 8.21 3.77 -37.71
CA SER A 436 8.69 3.62 -39.07
C SER A 436 7.86 4.40 -40.11
N GLU A 437 6.57 4.62 -39.83
CA GLU A 437 5.60 5.32 -40.69
C GLU A 437 4.94 6.50 -39.96
N ILE A 438 5.64 7.14 -39.03
CA ILE A 438 5.03 8.17 -38.19
C ILE A 438 4.73 9.46 -38.96
N GLY A 439 5.53 9.77 -39.98
CA GLY A 439 5.31 10.95 -40.82
C GLY A 439 4.02 10.90 -41.62
N GLU A 440 3.49 9.69 -41.91
CA GLU A 440 2.18 9.54 -42.57
C GLU A 440 1.00 9.76 -41.55
N ARG A 441 1.25 9.53 -40.29
CA ARG A 441 0.20 9.53 -39.22
C ARG A 441 0.08 10.84 -38.48
N LEU A 442 1.17 11.59 -38.34
CA LEU A 442 1.17 12.84 -37.59
C LEU A 442 1.81 13.97 -38.39
N THR A 443 1.17 15.13 -38.36
CA THR A 443 1.75 16.35 -38.92
C THR A 443 2.93 16.86 -38.09
N ARG A 444 3.73 17.74 -38.66
CA ARG A 444 4.86 18.41 -38.01
C ARG A 444 4.51 19.03 -36.64
N ASP A 445 3.39 19.72 -36.59
CA ASP A 445 2.93 20.38 -35.35
C ASP A 445 2.49 19.36 -34.32
N GLN A 446 1.86 18.27 -34.74
CA GLN A 446 1.45 17.17 -33.86
C GLN A 446 2.67 16.40 -33.34
N LEU A 447 3.70 16.16 -34.16
CA LEU A 447 4.97 15.59 -33.72
C LEU A 447 5.66 16.48 -32.70
N SER A 448 5.79 17.78 -33.00
CA SER A 448 6.37 18.77 -32.09
C SER A 448 5.64 18.82 -30.76
N TRP A 449 4.31 18.91 -30.82
CA TRP A 449 3.47 18.91 -29.61
C TRP A 449 3.65 17.61 -28.80
N ARG A 450 3.64 16.45 -29.47
CA ARG A 450 3.78 15.15 -28.81
C ARG A 450 5.12 14.99 -28.13
N ILE A 451 6.20 15.39 -28.75
CA ILE A 451 7.54 15.35 -28.17
C ILE A 451 7.64 16.26 -26.95
N GLN A 452 7.13 17.48 -27.05
CA GLN A 452 7.19 18.45 -25.96
C GLN A 452 6.34 18.04 -24.74
N ASN A 453 5.14 17.51 -24.99
CA ASN A 453 4.15 17.23 -23.93
C ASN A 453 4.12 15.77 -23.50
N GLY A 454 4.75 14.86 -24.25
CA GLY A 454 4.71 13.44 -23.97
C GLY A 454 3.31 12.82 -24.17
N ALA A 455 3.12 11.60 -23.68
CA ALA A 455 1.83 10.90 -23.63
C ALA A 455 1.94 9.68 -22.71
N ALA A 456 0.90 9.33 -21.98
CA ALA A 456 0.86 8.13 -21.12
C ALA A 456 2.19 7.80 -20.44
N SER A 457 2.96 6.85 -20.98
CA SER A 457 4.29 6.46 -20.51
C SER A 457 5.45 7.16 -21.27
N MET A 458 5.16 8.06 -22.22
CA MET A 458 6.17 8.85 -22.90
C MET A 458 6.47 10.13 -22.12
N PRO A 459 7.72 10.36 -21.65
CA PRO A 459 8.05 11.57 -20.90
C PRO A 459 7.97 12.83 -21.79
N PRO A 460 7.63 14.00 -21.21
CA PRO A 460 7.68 15.27 -21.91
C PRO A 460 9.12 15.75 -22.06
N TYR A 461 9.47 16.23 -23.24
CA TYR A 461 10.79 16.77 -23.54
C TYR A 461 10.81 18.31 -23.61
N ALA A 462 9.72 18.98 -23.19
CA ALA A 462 9.70 20.44 -23.03
C ALA A 462 10.74 20.86 -21.98
N GLY A 463 11.66 21.75 -22.36
CA GLY A 463 12.78 22.20 -21.49
C GLY A 463 14.00 21.26 -21.46
N VAL A 464 13.91 20.08 -22.07
CA VAL A 464 15.06 19.16 -22.27
C VAL A 464 15.73 19.40 -23.62
N LEU A 465 14.91 19.50 -24.69
CA LEU A 465 15.39 19.81 -26.03
C LEU A 465 15.41 21.31 -26.28
N THR A 466 16.49 21.80 -26.90
CA THR A 466 16.47 23.15 -27.45
C THR A 466 15.55 23.23 -28.66
N THR A 467 15.15 24.43 -29.07
CA THR A 467 14.29 24.65 -30.23
C THR A 467 14.88 24.02 -31.51
N ASP A 468 16.21 24.12 -31.69
CA ASP A 468 16.89 23.54 -32.85
C ASP A 468 16.91 22.01 -32.78
N GLN A 469 17.16 21.44 -31.61
CA GLN A 469 17.11 19.99 -31.41
C GLN A 469 15.71 19.42 -31.68
N LEU A 470 14.69 20.07 -31.17
CA LEU A 470 13.29 19.68 -31.42
C LEU A 470 12.99 19.74 -32.93
N ARG A 471 13.39 20.83 -33.61
CA ARG A 471 13.23 20.95 -35.05
C ARG A 471 13.94 19.82 -35.83
N ASP A 472 15.18 19.51 -35.48
CA ASP A 472 15.95 18.45 -36.14
C ASP A 472 15.33 17.07 -35.92
N LEU A 473 14.86 16.78 -34.69
CA LEU A 473 14.16 15.54 -34.35
C LEU A 473 12.82 15.41 -35.13
N VAL A 474 12.05 16.48 -35.21
CA VAL A 474 10.81 16.52 -36.01
C VAL A 474 11.09 16.32 -37.49
N ASN A 475 12.12 17.00 -38.05
CA ASN A 475 12.53 16.80 -39.44
C ASN A 475 12.88 15.31 -39.75
N PHE A 476 13.53 14.64 -38.81
CA PHE A 476 13.83 13.21 -38.95
C PHE A 476 12.56 12.35 -38.90
N LEU A 477 11.69 12.56 -37.94
CA LEU A 477 10.45 11.77 -37.79
C LEU A 477 9.47 11.98 -38.94
N GLU A 478 9.42 13.21 -39.49
CA GLU A 478 8.60 13.56 -40.66
C GLU A 478 9.01 12.81 -41.94
N THR A 479 10.27 12.36 -42.04
CA THR A 479 10.75 11.55 -43.18
C THR A 479 10.40 10.07 -43.04
N ARG A 480 9.73 9.64 -42.03
CA ARG A 480 9.37 8.23 -41.81
C ARG A 480 8.04 7.92 -42.46
N HIS A 481 8.09 7.25 -43.63
CA HIS A 481 6.97 6.86 -44.50
C HIS A 481 6.99 5.37 -44.80
#